data_9b5c33963126cee3cb16fae7b8526230
#
_entry.id   9b5c33963126cee3cb16fae7b8526230
#
_cell.length_a   1.000
_cell.length_b   1.000
_cell.length_c   1.000
_cell.angle_alpha   90.00
_cell.angle_beta   90.00
_cell.angle_gamma   90.00
#
_symmetry.space_group_name_H-M   'P 1'
#
loop_
_entity.id
_entity.type
_entity.pdbx_description
1 polymer ?
#
loop_
_entity_poly.entity_id
_entity_poly.type
_entity_poly.pdbx_seq_one_letter_code
_entity_poly.pdbx_strand_id
1 'polypeptide(L)'
;MMKMEYKLLGFDLDGTILTGEKKLTARTKRALEEAIAQGMIVLPATGRPFSGIPKEIMEVKGIRYALTSNGARIVDAKDGSVVYEKPVPKEITEKILDIYDKYDTLQEIYFQGVGYISEHDLKRVDQMMESPAMAEYVRSTRKVVKNIRETARQLPGGVDKVHAIFADQNEKMCALRELEQMGQVTVTRALSNNIEVNAEGVDKGKGMLKLAELLGIRREEMIVFGDGWNDISMIQEAGCGVAMGNAQEAVKEAADLVTDSNEEDGVAKIIEKILQKG
;
A
#
# COMPACT_ATOMS: atom_id res chain seq x y z
N MET A 1 34.11 -4.91 -8.27
CA MET A 1 32.70 -4.97 -7.90
C MET A 1 31.95 -4.12 -8.88
N MET A 2 31.00 -4.66 -9.65
CA MET A 2 30.12 -3.85 -10.48
C MET A 2 29.29 -2.97 -9.54
N LYS A 3 29.31 -1.66 -9.79
CA LYS A 3 28.49 -0.66 -9.10
C LYS A 3 27.02 -1.04 -9.37
N MET A 4 26.25 -1.42 -8.35
CA MET A 4 24.81 -1.63 -8.52
C MET A 4 24.16 -0.27 -8.69
N GLU A 5 23.63 -0.02 -9.87
CA GLU A 5 22.91 1.22 -10.20
C GLU A 5 21.42 0.93 -10.10
N TYR A 6 20.77 1.42 -9.05
CA TYR A 6 19.32 1.30 -8.90
C TYR A 6 18.63 2.26 -9.86
N LYS A 7 17.58 1.76 -10.55
CA LYS A 7 16.76 2.52 -11.50
C LYS A 7 15.32 2.73 -11.03
N LEU A 8 14.86 1.87 -10.12
CA LEU A 8 13.50 1.94 -9.58
C LEU A 8 13.55 1.94 -8.06
N LEU A 9 12.92 2.94 -7.44
CA LEU A 9 12.80 3.08 -6.00
C LEU A 9 11.32 3.08 -5.62
N GLY A 10 10.89 2.06 -4.87
CA GLY A 10 9.55 1.97 -4.29
C GLY A 10 9.58 2.22 -2.79
N PHE A 11 8.58 2.89 -2.24
CA PHE A 11 8.47 3.11 -0.80
C PHE A 11 7.02 3.02 -0.33
N ASP A 12 6.81 2.41 0.85
CA ASP A 12 5.52 2.53 1.53
C ASP A 12 5.33 3.93 2.13
N LEU A 13 4.10 4.25 2.50
CA LEU A 13 3.74 5.55 3.06
C LEU A 13 3.81 5.56 4.59
N ASP A 14 2.91 4.79 5.21
CA ASP A 14 2.64 4.83 6.65
C ASP A 14 3.70 4.05 7.43
N GLY A 15 4.46 4.73 8.30
CA GLY A 15 5.55 4.07 9.02
C GLY A 15 6.85 3.95 8.22
N THR A 16 6.85 4.33 6.94
CA THR A 16 8.04 4.28 6.08
C THR A 16 8.51 5.68 5.69
N ILE A 17 7.75 6.41 4.84
CA ILE A 17 8.19 7.74 4.39
C ILE A 17 7.51 8.88 5.16
N LEU A 18 6.35 8.60 5.73
CA LEU A 18 5.59 9.53 6.54
C LEU A 18 5.94 9.36 8.03
N THR A 19 6.11 10.47 8.74
CA THR A 19 6.23 10.49 10.20
C THR A 19 4.94 10.02 10.89
N GLY A 20 4.96 9.81 12.21
CA GLY A 20 3.77 9.53 13.01
C GLY A 20 2.69 10.61 12.90
N GLU A 21 3.08 11.86 12.62
CA GLU A 21 2.17 12.96 12.30
C GLU A 21 1.65 12.96 10.84
N LYS A 22 1.99 11.92 10.08
CA LYS A 22 1.62 11.75 8.65
C LYS A 22 2.17 12.85 7.73
N LYS A 23 3.38 13.32 8.01
CA LYS A 23 4.09 14.35 7.22
C LYS A 23 5.32 13.78 6.52
N LEU A 24 5.59 14.29 5.32
CA LEU A 24 6.85 14.07 4.63
C LEU A 24 7.89 15.10 5.10
N THR A 25 9.04 14.62 5.61
CA THR A 25 10.09 15.55 6.05
C THR A 25 10.76 16.24 4.87
N ALA A 26 11.27 17.45 5.11
CA ALA A 26 11.99 18.21 4.08
C ALA A 26 13.28 17.50 3.61
N ARG A 27 13.94 16.72 4.49
CA ARG A 27 15.12 15.93 4.13
C ARG A 27 14.75 14.78 3.20
N THR A 28 13.73 14.00 3.58
CA THR A 28 13.28 12.87 2.76
C THR A 28 12.76 13.35 1.41
N LYS A 29 12.00 14.45 1.37
CA LYS A 29 11.58 15.06 0.10
C LYS A 29 12.77 15.39 -0.80
N ARG A 30 13.81 16.06 -0.29
CA ARG A 30 15.01 16.40 -1.07
C ARG A 30 15.72 15.14 -1.58
N ALA A 31 15.89 14.13 -0.73
CA ALA A 31 16.56 12.89 -1.13
C ALA A 31 15.82 12.19 -2.29
N LEU A 32 14.48 12.15 -2.25
CA LEU A 32 13.68 11.62 -3.37
C LEU A 32 13.86 12.44 -4.66
N GLU A 33 13.82 13.78 -4.56
CA GLU A 33 14.01 14.67 -5.72
C GLU A 33 15.42 14.52 -6.30
N GLU A 34 16.44 14.34 -5.48
CA GLU A 34 17.82 14.07 -5.90
C GLU A 34 17.95 12.71 -6.60
N ALA A 35 17.32 11.64 -6.07
CA ALA A 35 17.29 10.34 -6.71
C ALA A 35 16.62 10.41 -8.11
N ILE A 36 15.52 11.14 -8.22
CA ILE A 36 14.84 11.38 -9.51
C ILE A 36 15.75 12.17 -10.46
N ALA A 37 16.43 13.20 -9.97
CA ALA A 37 17.36 14.00 -10.79
C ALA A 37 18.55 13.17 -11.30
N GLN A 38 18.93 12.08 -10.62
CA GLN A 38 19.93 11.10 -11.07
C GLN A 38 19.36 10.05 -12.02
N GLY A 39 18.08 10.16 -12.41
CA GLY A 39 17.45 9.28 -13.38
C GLY A 39 16.70 8.07 -12.78
N MET A 40 16.57 7.98 -11.46
CA MET A 40 15.77 6.93 -10.83
C MET A 40 14.26 7.20 -11.00
N ILE A 41 13.51 6.15 -11.26
CA ILE A 41 12.05 6.18 -11.17
C ILE A 41 11.68 5.94 -9.71
N VAL A 42 11.00 6.92 -9.11
CA VAL A 42 10.64 6.90 -7.70
C VAL A 42 9.12 6.91 -7.56
N LEU A 43 8.56 6.01 -6.75
CA LEU A 43 7.10 5.89 -6.60
C LEU A 43 6.66 5.39 -5.22
N PRO A 44 5.49 5.85 -4.73
CA PRO A 44 4.82 5.23 -3.60
C PRO A 44 4.25 3.85 -3.99
N ALA A 45 4.40 2.87 -3.06
CA ALA A 45 3.83 1.53 -3.15
C ALA A 45 2.98 1.27 -1.89
N THR A 46 1.66 1.48 -1.99
CA THR A 46 0.79 1.58 -0.81
C THR A 46 -0.45 0.70 -0.87
N GLY A 47 -0.97 0.32 0.29
CA GLY A 47 -2.31 -0.27 0.44
C GLY A 47 -3.46 0.73 0.26
N ARG A 48 -3.16 2.04 0.25
CA ARG A 48 -4.16 3.09 0.06
C ARG A 48 -4.71 3.10 -1.38
N PRO A 49 -5.96 3.59 -1.60
CA PRO A 49 -6.42 3.95 -2.94
C PRO A 49 -5.67 5.19 -3.42
N PHE A 50 -5.65 5.45 -4.71
CA PHE A 50 -4.96 6.62 -5.28
C PHE A 50 -5.42 7.95 -4.67
N SER A 51 -6.73 8.10 -4.45
CA SER A 51 -7.33 9.27 -3.77
C SER A 51 -6.89 9.43 -2.31
N GLY A 52 -6.33 8.39 -1.71
CA GLY A 52 -5.85 8.39 -0.32
C GLY A 52 -4.35 8.68 -0.19
N ILE A 53 -3.63 8.88 -1.28
CA ILE A 53 -2.22 9.29 -1.22
C ILE A 53 -2.16 10.78 -0.83
N PRO A 54 -1.37 11.16 0.20
CA PRO A 54 -1.20 12.57 0.56
C PRO A 54 -0.69 13.41 -0.62
N LYS A 55 -1.27 14.60 -0.80
CA LYS A 55 -0.88 15.50 -1.90
C LYS A 55 0.61 15.82 -1.90
N GLU A 56 1.20 16.01 -0.72
CA GLU A 56 2.62 16.31 -0.56
C GLU A 56 3.55 15.23 -1.15
N ILE A 57 3.12 13.96 -1.19
CA ILE A 57 3.84 12.87 -1.86
C ILE A 57 3.78 13.05 -3.38
N MET A 58 2.58 13.33 -3.91
CA MET A 58 2.40 13.50 -5.36
C MET A 58 2.97 14.84 -5.87
N GLU A 59 3.25 15.79 -4.97
CA GLU A 59 3.92 17.06 -5.24
C GLU A 59 5.45 16.95 -5.22
N VAL A 60 6.04 15.82 -4.84
CA VAL A 60 7.48 15.56 -5.01
C VAL A 60 7.80 15.60 -6.50
N LYS A 61 8.68 16.53 -6.89
CA LYS A 61 8.96 16.79 -8.30
C LYS A 61 9.54 15.57 -8.99
N GLY A 62 8.80 15.04 -9.96
CA GLY A 62 9.22 13.93 -10.82
C GLY A 62 8.65 12.56 -10.43
N ILE A 63 7.87 12.43 -9.34
CA ILE A 63 7.07 11.23 -9.13
C ILE A 63 6.06 11.12 -10.27
N ARG A 64 6.12 10.00 -10.99
CA ARG A 64 5.25 9.74 -12.14
C ARG A 64 4.26 8.61 -11.89
N TYR A 65 4.67 7.56 -11.22
CA TYR A 65 3.84 6.39 -10.99
C TYR A 65 3.42 6.30 -9.53
N ALA A 66 2.28 5.64 -9.28
CA ALA A 66 1.84 5.23 -7.96
C ALA A 66 1.30 3.81 -8.03
N LEU A 67 1.84 2.92 -7.20
CA LEU A 67 1.31 1.58 -6.97
C LEU A 67 0.37 1.66 -5.78
N THR A 68 -0.90 1.30 -5.98
CA THR A 68 -2.00 1.47 -5.02
C THR A 68 -2.73 0.16 -4.76
N SER A 69 -3.52 0.14 -3.70
CA SER A 69 -4.32 -1.04 -3.31
C SER A 69 -3.49 -2.33 -3.27
N ASN A 70 -2.28 -2.27 -2.67
CA ASN A 70 -1.32 -3.39 -2.56
C ASN A 70 -0.88 -3.96 -3.92
N GLY A 71 -0.80 -3.15 -4.97
CA GLY A 71 -0.39 -3.61 -6.30
C GLY A 71 -1.54 -4.01 -7.22
N ALA A 72 -2.80 -3.91 -6.77
CA ALA A 72 -3.95 -4.14 -7.64
C ALA A 72 -4.08 -3.11 -8.76
N ARG A 73 -3.50 -1.91 -8.56
CA ARG A 73 -3.56 -0.82 -9.54
C ARG A 73 -2.26 -0.02 -9.56
N ILE A 74 -1.78 0.26 -10.77
CA ILE A 74 -0.66 1.19 -11.02
C ILE A 74 -1.18 2.32 -11.91
N VAL A 75 -0.96 3.55 -11.48
CA VAL A 75 -1.44 4.76 -12.14
C VAL A 75 -0.25 5.61 -12.59
N ASP A 76 -0.28 6.14 -13.81
CA ASP A 76 0.58 7.25 -14.23
C ASP A 76 -0.03 8.55 -13.65
N ALA A 77 0.65 9.15 -12.68
CA ALA A 77 0.16 10.33 -11.98
C ALA A 77 0.13 11.60 -12.86
N LYS A 78 0.79 11.56 -14.04
CA LYS A 78 0.85 12.69 -14.96
C LYS A 78 -0.52 12.99 -15.61
N ASP A 79 -1.25 11.92 -15.95
CA ASP A 79 -2.53 12.03 -16.69
C ASP A 79 -3.66 11.20 -16.07
N GLY A 80 -3.38 10.45 -14.97
CA GLY A 80 -4.33 9.59 -14.30
C GLY A 80 -4.59 8.27 -15.04
N SER A 81 -3.85 7.97 -16.09
CA SER A 81 -4.04 6.74 -16.85
C SER A 81 -3.65 5.49 -16.04
N VAL A 82 -4.38 4.41 -16.28
CA VAL A 82 -4.11 3.12 -15.62
C VAL A 82 -3.05 2.38 -16.41
N VAL A 83 -1.88 2.14 -15.79
CA VAL A 83 -0.76 1.40 -16.37
C VAL A 83 -0.96 -0.10 -16.21
N TYR A 84 -1.53 -0.50 -15.10
CA TYR A 84 -1.84 -1.90 -14.79
C TYR A 84 -2.99 -1.96 -13.78
N GLU A 85 -3.86 -2.97 -13.93
CA GLU A 85 -4.87 -3.31 -12.93
C GLU A 85 -5.15 -4.81 -12.90
N LYS A 86 -5.46 -5.31 -11.72
CA LYS A 86 -5.95 -6.68 -11.48
C LYS A 86 -6.98 -6.66 -10.37
N PRO A 87 -8.25 -6.36 -10.70
CA PRO A 87 -9.30 -6.23 -9.70
C PRO A 87 -9.79 -7.60 -9.19
N VAL A 88 -10.35 -7.61 -7.98
CA VAL A 88 -11.11 -8.74 -7.42
C VAL A 88 -12.42 -8.87 -8.22
N PRO A 89 -12.74 -10.04 -8.81
CA PRO A 89 -14.00 -10.24 -9.53
C PRO A 89 -15.22 -9.98 -8.64
N LYS A 90 -16.34 -9.58 -9.23
CA LYS A 90 -17.58 -9.27 -8.49
C LYS A 90 -18.08 -10.43 -7.65
N GLU A 91 -18.10 -11.63 -8.21
CA GLU A 91 -18.53 -12.86 -7.52
C GLU A 91 -17.61 -13.19 -6.32
N ILE A 92 -16.33 -12.88 -6.41
CA ILE A 92 -15.39 -13.05 -5.31
C ILE A 92 -15.58 -11.94 -4.27
N THR A 93 -15.82 -10.70 -4.71
CA THR A 93 -16.15 -9.58 -3.82
C THR A 93 -17.38 -9.91 -2.95
N GLU A 94 -18.45 -10.49 -3.53
CA GLU A 94 -19.64 -10.90 -2.78
C GLU A 94 -19.30 -11.95 -1.72
N LYS A 95 -18.52 -12.97 -2.05
CA LYS A 95 -18.11 -14.01 -1.10
C LYS A 95 -17.27 -13.44 0.06
N ILE A 96 -16.39 -12.47 -0.23
CA ILE A 96 -15.61 -11.79 0.81
C ILE A 96 -16.54 -11.01 1.75
N LEU A 97 -17.48 -10.26 1.20
CA LEU A 97 -18.47 -9.52 1.98
C LEU A 97 -19.39 -10.46 2.79
N ASP A 98 -19.74 -11.66 2.26
CA ASP A 98 -20.49 -12.69 3.01
C ASP A 98 -19.70 -13.19 4.24
N ILE A 99 -18.38 -13.26 4.15
CA ILE A 99 -17.54 -13.62 5.30
C ILE A 99 -17.53 -12.49 6.30
N TYR A 100 -17.31 -11.24 5.87
CA TYR A 100 -17.25 -10.09 6.76
C TYR A 100 -18.56 -9.80 7.47
N ASP A 101 -19.71 -10.03 6.83
CA ASP A 101 -21.04 -9.82 7.42
C ASP A 101 -21.36 -10.75 8.61
N LYS A 102 -20.55 -11.80 8.84
CA LYS A 102 -20.70 -12.69 10.02
C LYS A 102 -20.14 -12.07 11.30
N TYR A 103 -19.38 -10.97 11.20
CA TYR A 103 -18.57 -10.42 12.26
C TYR A 103 -18.83 -8.92 12.45
N ASP A 104 -18.46 -8.39 13.63
CA ASP A 104 -18.54 -6.94 13.86
C ASP A 104 -17.39 -6.21 13.17
N THR A 105 -17.66 -5.76 11.94
CA THR A 105 -16.66 -5.13 11.06
C THR A 105 -17.09 -3.74 10.59
N LEU A 106 -16.09 -2.92 10.25
CA LEU A 106 -16.20 -1.76 9.38
C LEU A 106 -15.66 -2.17 8.00
N GLN A 107 -16.49 -2.02 6.96
CA GLN A 107 -16.17 -2.52 5.63
C GLN A 107 -15.92 -1.38 4.63
N GLU A 108 -14.90 -1.55 3.80
CA GLU A 108 -14.58 -0.65 2.69
C GLU A 108 -14.33 -1.46 1.40
N ILE A 109 -14.68 -0.88 0.26
CA ILE A 109 -14.23 -1.35 -1.05
C ILE A 109 -13.46 -0.25 -1.75
N TYR A 110 -12.43 -0.63 -2.53
CA TYR A 110 -11.67 0.32 -3.35
C TYR A 110 -11.94 0.03 -4.82
N PHE A 111 -12.32 1.05 -5.55
CA PHE A 111 -12.64 0.93 -6.97
C PHE A 111 -12.08 2.11 -7.74
N GLN A 112 -11.31 1.83 -8.78
CA GLN A 112 -10.67 2.84 -9.65
C GLN A 112 -9.94 3.94 -8.87
N GLY A 113 -9.18 3.53 -7.85
CA GLY A 113 -8.38 4.43 -7.03
C GLY A 113 -9.18 5.25 -6.00
N VAL A 114 -10.46 4.97 -5.79
CA VAL A 114 -11.32 5.61 -4.78
C VAL A 114 -11.75 4.59 -3.74
N GLY A 115 -11.65 4.96 -2.46
CA GLY A 115 -12.18 4.16 -1.35
C GLY A 115 -13.64 4.52 -1.06
N TYR A 116 -14.48 3.52 -0.80
CA TYR A 116 -15.90 3.68 -0.47
C TYR A 116 -16.18 3.10 0.92
N ILE A 117 -17.00 3.80 1.69
CA ILE A 117 -17.45 3.39 3.03
C ILE A 117 -18.97 3.62 3.16
N SER A 118 -19.66 2.78 3.95
CA SER A 118 -21.09 3.02 4.22
C SER A 118 -21.31 4.18 5.20
N GLU A 119 -22.48 4.84 5.11
CA GLU A 119 -22.90 5.84 6.12
C GLU A 119 -22.93 5.26 7.54
N HIS A 120 -23.30 3.98 7.67
CA HIS A 120 -23.31 3.26 8.94
C HIS A 120 -21.90 3.12 9.51
N ASP A 121 -20.97 2.63 8.69
CA ASP A 121 -19.58 2.37 9.13
C ASP A 121 -18.81 3.67 9.39
N LEU A 122 -19.08 4.71 8.60
CA LEU A 122 -18.48 6.04 8.81
C LEU A 122 -18.75 6.59 10.23
N LYS A 123 -19.93 6.33 10.79
CA LYS A 123 -20.28 6.75 12.17
C LYS A 123 -19.49 5.98 13.24
N ARG A 124 -18.94 4.81 12.90
CA ARG A 124 -18.21 3.93 13.80
C ARG A 124 -16.68 4.10 13.71
N VAL A 125 -16.22 4.90 12.76
CA VAL A 125 -14.77 5.06 12.47
C VAL A 125 -13.96 5.41 13.72
N ASP A 126 -14.44 6.31 14.60
CA ASP A 126 -13.73 6.70 15.82
C ASP A 126 -13.57 5.55 16.83
N GLN A 127 -14.47 4.58 16.80
CA GLN A 127 -14.46 3.43 17.71
C GLN A 127 -13.61 2.28 17.18
N MET A 128 -13.46 2.20 15.86
CA MET A 128 -12.84 1.06 15.16
C MET A 128 -11.39 1.31 14.75
N MET A 129 -10.99 2.59 14.59
CA MET A 129 -9.63 2.94 14.17
C MET A 129 -8.66 3.03 15.35
N GLU A 130 -7.41 2.64 15.12
CA GLU A 130 -6.35 2.63 16.13
C GLU A 130 -5.94 4.04 16.61
N SER A 131 -6.25 5.08 15.82
CA SER A 131 -5.90 6.46 16.17
C SER A 131 -6.87 7.49 15.57
N PRO A 132 -7.00 8.68 16.19
CA PRO A 132 -7.78 9.78 15.63
C PRO A 132 -7.30 10.23 14.24
N ALA A 133 -5.99 10.17 13.98
CA ALA A 133 -5.43 10.51 12.68
C ALA A 133 -5.89 9.55 11.57
N MET A 134 -6.01 8.25 11.88
CA MET A 134 -6.54 7.26 10.94
C MET A 134 -8.03 7.45 10.72
N ALA A 135 -8.79 7.74 11.77
CA ALA A 135 -10.21 8.05 11.67
C ALA A 135 -10.45 9.26 10.75
N GLU A 136 -9.67 10.33 10.92
CA GLU A 136 -9.75 11.52 10.08
C GLU A 136 -9.32 11.23 8.63
N TYR A 137 -8.29 10.42 8.42
CA TYR A 137 -7.89 9.97 7.09
C TYR A 137 -9.05 9.26 6.37
N VAL A 138 -9.75 8.33 7.04
CA VAL A 138 -10.90 7.64 6.45
C VAL A 138 -12.01 8.63 6.12
N ARG A 139 -12.38 9.52 7.05
CA ARG A 139 -13.44 10.52 6.83
C ARG A 139 -13.15 11.46 5.66
N SER A 140 -11.91 11.90 5.53
CA SER A 140 -11.54 12.90 4.51
C SER A 140 -11.31 12.31 3.12
N THR A 141 -11.08 10.99 3.01
CA THR A 141 -10.68 10.39 1.73
C THR A 141 -11.67 9.39 1.14
N ARG A 142 -12.67 8.95 1.92
CA ARG A 142 -13.65 7.96 1.43
C ARG A 142 -14.89 8.61 0.83
N LYS A 143 -15.37 8.00 -0.24
CA LYS A 143 -16.70 8.31 -0.77
C LYS A 143 -17.74 7.55 0.03
N VAL A 144 -18.69 8.32 0.61
CA VAL A 144 -19.73 7.76 1.46
C VAL A 144 -20.87 7.23 0.60
N VAL A 145 -21.33 6.02 0.89
CA VAL A 145 -22.43 5.35 0.20
C VAL A 145 -23.43 4.79 1.21
N LYS A 146 -24.65 4.49 0.76
CA LYS A 146 -25.68 3.92 1.65
C LYS A 146 -25.34 2.49 2.06
N ASN A 147 -24.89 1.67 1.11
CA ASN A 147 -24.59 0.25 1.32
C ASN A 147 -23.43 -0.19 0.44
N ILE A 148 -22.41 -0.79 1.05
CA ILE A 148 -21.19 -1.23 0.36
C ILE A 148 -21.48 -2.35 -0.64
N ARG A 149 -22.26 -3.35 -0.25
CA ARG A 149 -22.60 -4.50 -1.10
C ARG A 149 -23.39 -4.07 -2.33
N GLU A 150 -24.41 -3.25 -2.14
CA GLU A 150 -25.20 -2.72 -3.25
C GLU A 150 -24.34 -1.87 -4.19
N THR A 151 -23.45 -1.05 -3.63
CA THR A 151 -22.49 -0.26 -4.41
C THR A 151 -21.57 -1.19 -5.21
N ALA A 152 -21.00 -2.23 -4.62
CA ALA A 152 -20.13 -3.19 -5.31
C ALA A 152 -20.83 -3.85 -6.50
N ARG A 153 -22.12 -4.21 -6.35
CA ARG A 153 -22.95 -4.80 -7.44
C ARG A 153 -23.16 -3.84 -8.61
N GLN A 154 -23.34 -2.56 -8.31
CA GLN A 154 -23.62 -1.52 -9.32
C GLN A 154 -22.37 -1.04 -10.07
N LEU A 155 -21.16 -1.25 -9.51
CA LEU A 155 -19.92 -0.88 -10.19
C LEU A 155 -19.76 -1.63 -11.53
N PRO A 156 -19.17 -1.02 -12.56
CA PRO A 156 -19.07 -1.64 -13.90
C PRO A 156 -18.07 -2.81 -13.97
N GLY A 157 -17.21 -2.98 -12.93
CA GLY A 157 -16.17 -4.02 -12.87
C GLY A 157 -15.93 -4.56 -11.47
N GLY A 158 -14.88 -5.35 -11.31
CA GLY A 158 -14.40 -5.79 -10.02
C GLY A 158 -13.76 -4.66 -9.22
N VAL A 159 -13.48 -4.87 -7.94
CA VAL A 159 -12.89 -3.86 -7.04
C VAL A 159 -11.37 -4.05 -6.89
N ASP A 160 -10.63 -2.97 -6.67
CA ASP A 160 -9.18 -3.03 -6.47
C ASP A 160 -8.82 -3.79 -5.18
N LYS A 161 -9.63 -3.61 -4.13
CA LYS A 161 -9.44 -4.21 -2.80
C LYS A 161 -10.75 -4.23 -2.02
N VAL A 162 -10.95 -5.27 -1.21
CA VAL A 162 -11.96 -5.31 -0.15
C VAL A 162 -11.23 -5.25 1.19
N HIS A 163 -11.68 -4.39 2.08
CA HIS A 163 -11.01 -4.11 3.34
C HIS A 163 -12.00 -4.19 4.50
N ALA A 164 -11.60 -4.76 5.61
CA ALA A 164 -12.37 -4.73 6.85
C ALA A 164 -11.48 -4.43 8.06
N ILE A 165 -12.03 -3.66 8.99
CA ILE A 165 -11.52 -3.44 10.35
C ILE A 165 -12.42 -4.23 11.29
N PHE A 166 -11.83 -4.98 12.21
CA PHE A 166 -12.52 -5.85 13.16
C PHE A 166 -12.51 -5.24 14.57
N ALA A 167 -13.64 -5.32 15.26
CA ALA A 167 -13.74 -4.94 16.65
C ALA A 167 -13.06 -5.97 17.58
N ASP A 168 -13.09 -7.26 17.21
CA ASP A 168 -12.56 -8.38 17.99
C ASP A 168 -11.49 -9.17 17.24
N GLN A 169 -10.39 -9.50 17.93
CA GLN A 169 -9.26 -10.22 17.34
C GLN A 169 -9.58 -11.70 17.04
N ASN A 170 -10.47 -12.35 17.81
CA ASN A 170 -10.85 -13.74 17.54
C ASN A 170 -11.73 -13.81 16.30
N GLU A 171 -12.66 -12.86 16.13
CA GLU A 171 -13.48 -12.72 14.91
C GLU A 171 -12.61 -12.49 13.69
N LYS A 172 -11.62 -11.58 13.79
CA LYS A 172 -10.62 -11.37 12.74
C LYS A 172 -9.91 -12.66 12.36
N MET A 173 -9.46 -13.46 13.34
CA MET A 173 -8.77 -14.72 13.10
C MET A 173 -9.69 -15.78 12.45
N CYS A 174 -10.98 -15.78 12.78
CA CYS A 174 -11.97 -16.63 12.12
C CYS A 174 -12.18 -16.23 10.66
N ALA A 175 -12.40 -14.94 10.41
CA ALA A 175 -12.55 -14.40 9.05
C ALA A 175 -11.30 -14.67 8.18
N LEU A 176 -10.11 -14.51 8.75
CA LEU A 176 -8.84 -14.77 8.06
C LEU A 176 -8.77 -16.24 7.58
N ARG A 177 -9.10 -17.19 8.45
CA ARG A 177 -9.12 -18.62 8.08
C ARG A 177 -10.11 -18.93 6.97
N GLU A 178 -11.32 -18.34 7.02
CA GLU A 178 -12.33 -18.54 5.97
C GLU A 178 -11.85 -17.97 4.63
N LEU A 179 -11.22 -16.79 4.61
CA LEU A 179 -10.67 -16.17 3.42
C LEU A 179 -9.50 -16.99 2.84
N GLU A 180 -8.60 -17.50 3.68
CA GLU A 180 -7.49 -18.37 3.26
C GLU A 180 -8.01 -19.68 2.67
N GLN A 181 -9.04 -20.28 3.25
CA GLN A 181 -9.67 -21.51 2.74
C GLN A 181 -10.37 -21.30 1.39
N MET A 182 -10.78 -20.08 1.07
CA MET A 182 -11.39 -19.76 -0.22
C MET A 182 -10.42 -19.95 -1.40
N GLY A 183 -9.09 -19.74 -1.18
CA GLY A 183 -8.02 -20.07 -2.13
C GLY A 183 -8.03 -19.26 -3.43
N GLN A 184 -8.86 -18.22 -3.54
CA GLN A 184 -9.09 -17.41 -4.75
C GLN A 184 -8.68 -15.94 -4.56
N VAL A 185 -8.00 -15.65 -3.48
CA VAL A 185 -7.64 -14.29 -3.07
C VAL A 185 -6.24 -14.23 -2.47
N THR A 186 -5.65 -13.06 -2.47
CA THR A 186 -4.48 -12.72 -1.66
C THR A 186 -4.95 -11.92 -0.46
N VAL A 187 -4.63 -12.42 0.73
CA VAL A 187 -4.99 -11.77 2.00
C VAL A 187 -3.75 -11.16 2.62
N THR A 188 -3.84 -9.91 3.04
CA THR A 188 -2.77 -9.21 3.77
C THR A 188 -3.34 -8.34 4.87
N ARG A 189 -2.46 -7.67 5.60
CA ARG A 189 -2.80 -6.74 6.67
C ARG A 189 -1.75 -5.63 6.77
N ALA A 190 -2.17 -4.45 7.15
CA ALA A 190 -1.29 -3.32 7.46
C ALA A 190 -1.38 -2.92 8.94
N LEU A 191 -2.52 -3.18 9.59
CA LEU A 191 -2.83 -2.86 10.98
C LEU A 191 -3.02 -4.13 11.82
N SER A 192 -3.04 -3.96 13.13
CA SER A 192 -3.28 -5.07 14.06
C SER A 192 -4.68 -5.67 13.91
N ASN A 193 -5.67 -4.84 13.57
CA ASN A 193 -7.10 -5.18 13.57
C ASN A 193 -7.75 -5.21 12.17
N ASN A 194 -6.98 -5.14 11.08
CA ASN A 194 -7.54 -5.17 9.74
C ASN A 194 -7.25 -6.46 8.96
N ILE A 195 -8.06 -6.69 7.93
CA ILE A 195 -7.79 -7.64 6.84
C ILE A 195 -8.00 -6.91 5.51
N GLU A 196 -7.05 -7.05 4.62
CA GLU A 196 -7.09 -6.54 3.25
C GLU A 196 -7.11 -7.69 2.27
N VAL A 197 -8.07 -7.70 1.35
CA VAL A 197 -8.25 -8.77 0.36
C VAL A 197 -8.13 -8.20 -1.04
N ASN A 198 -7.18 -8.73 -1.78
CA ASN A 198 -6.93 -8.43 -3.18
C ASN A 198 -7.23 -9.67 -4.06
N ALA A 199 -7.23 -9.51 -5.37
CA ALA A 199 -7.30 -10.63 -6.29
C ALA A 199 -6.14 -11.60 -6.07
N GLU A 200 -6.35 -12.88 -6.37
CA GLU A 200 -5.32 -13.90 -6.25
C GLU A 200 -4.01 -13.49 -6.93
N GLY A 201 -2.91 -13.61 -6.21
CA GLY A 201 -1.59 -13.25 -6.69
C GLY A 201 -1.33 -11.75 -6.83
N VAL A 202 -2.13 -10.90 -6.22
CA VAL A 202 -1.88 -9.44 -6.12
C VAL A 202 -1.26 -9.14 -4.76
N ASP A 203 -0.05 -8.58 -4.78
CA ASP A 203 0.67 -8.02 -3.64
C ASP A 203 1.61 -6.90 -4.12
N LYS A 204 2.21 -6.16 -3.18
CA LYS A 204 3.10 -5.03 -3.52
C LYS A 204 4.32 -5.49 -4.33
N GLY A 205 4.90 -6.66 -4.02
CA GLY A 205 6.06 -7.18 -4.72
C GLY A 205 5.75 -7.48 -6.19
N LYS A 206 4.67 -8.20 -6.46
CA LYS A 206 4.24 -8.49 -7.84
C LYS A 206 3.84 -7.24 -8.60
N GLY A 207 3.22 -6.27 -7.93
CA GLY A 207 2.94 -4.97 -8.52
C GLY A 207 4.21 -4.23 -8.92
N MET A 208 5.23 -4.21 -8.05
CA MET A 208 6.54 -3.59 -8.34
C MET A 208 7.25 -4.31 -9.50
N LEU A 209 7.28 -5.64 -9.50
CA LEU A 209 7.85 -6.42 -10.60
C LEU A 209 7.11 -6.14 -11.93
N LYS A 210 5.78 -6.02 -11.88
CA LYS A 210 4.99 -5.71 -13.08
C LYS A 210 5.33 -4.34 -13.66
N LEU A 211 5.50 -3.32 -12.82
CA LEU A 211 5.95 -2.02 -13.26
C LEU A 211 7.37 -2.07 -13.82
N ALA A 212 8.29 -2.75 -13.15
CA ALA A 212 9.66 -2.93 -13.60
C ALA A 212 9.71 -3.60 -14.97
N GLU A 213 8.93 -4.67 -15.19
CA GLU A 213 8.78 -5.34 -16.49
C GLU A 213 8.34 -4.36 -17.60
N LEU A 214 7.30 -3.57 -17.34
CA LEU A 214 6.78 -2.59 -18.29
C LEU A 214 7.78 -1.48 -18.64
N LEU A 215 8.70 -1.19 -17.71
CA LEU A 215 9.74 -0.15 -17.88
C LEU A 215 11.09 -0.73 -18.37
N GLY A 216 11.19 -2.05 -18.55
CA GLY A 216 12.44 -2.70 -18.95
C GLY A 216 13.53 -2.66 -17.86
N ILE A 217 13.12 -2.59 -16.58
CA ILE A 217 14.02 -2.55 -15.42
C ILE A 217 14.12 -3.95 -14.82
N ARG A 218 15.34 -4.39 -14.54
CA ARG A 218 15.57 -5.70 -13.94
C ARG A 218 15.36 -5.64 -12.43
N ARG A 219 15.03 -6.79 -11.82
CA ARG A 219 14.85 -6.95 -10.38
C ARG A 219 16.03 -6.37 -9.57
N GLU A 220 17.26 -6.68 -10.00
CA GLU A 220 18.50 -6.24 -9.32
C GLU A 220 18.69 -4.72 -9.35
N GLU A 221 17.97 -4.02 -10.23
CA GLU A 221 18.01 -2.56 -10.36
C GLU A 221 16.90 -1.87 -9.53
N MET A 222 16.21 -2.65 -8.67
CA MET A 222 15.14 -2.15 -7.80
C MET A 222 15.63 -2.05 -6.34
N ILE A 223 15.29 -0.95 -5.68
CA ILE A 223 15.40 -0.78 -4.24
C ILE A 223 14.03 -0.39 -3.67
N VAL A 224 13.64 -1.00 -2.55
CA VAL A 224 12.34 -0.73 -1.94
C VAL A 224 12.45 -0.55 -0.43
N PHE A 225 11.51 0.21 0.16
CA PHE A 225 11.44 0.52 1.57
C PHE A 225 10.06 0.20 2.13
N GLY A 226 10.02 -0.46 3.30
CA GLY A 226 8.76 -0.82 3.95
C GLY A 226 8.92 -1.12 5.44
N ASP A 227 7.79 -1.17 6.17
CA ASP A 227 7.76 -1.46 7.61
C ASP A 227 6.66 -2.45 8.00
N GLY A 228 5.65 -2.64 7.17
CA GLY A 228 4.46 -3.46 7.44
C GLY A 228 4.46 -4.85 6.81
N TRP A 229 3.52 -5.69 7.25
CA TRP A 229 3.35 -7.04 6.71
C TRP A 229 3.09 -7.08 5.20
N ASN A 230 2.38 -6.09 4.68
CA ASN A 230 2.09 -5.97 3.25
C ASN A 230 3.31 -5.53 2.42
N ASP A 231 4.43 -5.18 3.06
CA ASP A 231 5.68 -4.81 2.40
C ASP A 231 6.63 -5.99 2.20
N ILE A 232 6.43 -7.09 2.95
CA ILE A 232 7.32 -8.25 2.91
C ILE A 232 7.52 -8.73 1.47
N SER A 233 6.44 -8.82 0.70
CA SER A 233 6.52 -9.28 -0.69
C SER A 233 7.41 -8.36 -1.56
N MET A 234 7.29 -7.03 -1.46
CA MET A 234 8.14 -6.15 -2.25
C MET A 234 9.59 -6.13 -1.77
N ILE A 235 9.81 -6.25 -0.46
CA ILE A 235 11.14 -6.36 0.16
C ILE A 235 11.86 -7.61 -0.35
N GLN A 236 11.19 -8.75 -0.40
CA GLN A 236 11.76 -10.01 -0.89
C GLN A 236 11.96 -10.06 -2.40
N GLU A 237 11.09 -9.38 -3.17
CA GLU A 237 11.14 -9.40 -4.63
C GLU A 237 12.08 -8.36 -5.24
N ALA A 238 12.48 -7.32 -4.52
CA ALA A 238 13.43 -6.33 -5.03
C ALA A 238 14.88 -6.85 -5.04
N GLY A 239 15.76 -6.18 -5.76
CA GLY A 239 17.20 -6.41 -5.72
C GLY A 239 17.85 -5.93 -4.42
N CYS A 240 17.19 -4.98 -3.75
CA CYS A 240 17.52 -4.54 -2.40
C CYS A 240 16.25 -4.16 -1.65
N GLY A 241 15.85 -4.97 -0.69
CA GLY A 241 14.78 -4.72 0.24
C GLY A 241 15.28 -4.06 1.51
N VAL A 242 14.74 -2.91 1.88
CA VAL A 242 15.15 -2.16 3.08
C VAL A 242 13.97 -2.09 4.06
N ALA A 243 14.14 -2.66 5.25
CA ALA A 243 13.21 -2.48 6.35
C ALA A 243 13.52 -1.21 7.14
N MET A 244 12.46 -0.51 7.56
CA MET A 244 12.59 0.62 8.47
C MET A 244 12.98 0.18 9.88
N GLY A 245 13.64 1.04 10.66
CA GLY A 245 14.03 0.75 12.04
C GLY A 245 12.85 0.49 12.97
N ASN A 246 11.70 1.14 12.69
CA ASN A 246 10.42 0.92 13.37
C ASN A 246 9.61 -0.28 12.81
N ALA A 247 10.12 -0.99 11.79
CA ALA A 247 9.42 -2.13 11.18
C ALA A 247 9.25 -3.28 12.18
N GLN A 248 8.22 -4.08 11.93
CA GLN A 248 8.01 -5.34 12.66
C GLN A 248 9.16 -6.32 12.41
N GLU A 249 9.45 -7.19 13.38
CA GLU A 249 10.62 -8.09 13.31
C GLU A 249 10.61 -8.97 12.05
N ALA A 250 9.46 -9.54 11.69
CA ALA A 250 9.32 -10.34 10.48
C ALA A 250 9.65 -9.58 9.18
N VAL A 251 9.45 -8.25 9.15
CA VAL A 251 9.82 -7.40 8.01
C VAL A 251 11.32 -7.17 7.97
N LYS A 252 11.95 -6.97 9.13
CA LYS A 252 13.41 -6.84 9.25
C LYS A 252 14.14 -8.14 8.87
N GLU A 253 13.59 -9.29 9.28
CA GLU A 253 14.12 -10.61 8.91
C GLU A 253 14.05 -10.89 7.41
N ALA A 254 13.04 -10.32 6.73
CA ALA A 254 12.86 -10.48 5.28
C ALA A 254 13.74 -9.53 4.44
N ALA A 255 14.36 -8.52 5.04
CA ALA A 255 15.06 -7.44 4.35
C ALA A 255 16.57 -7.71 4.20
N ASP A 256 17.15 -7.17 3.11
CA ASP A 256 18.59 -7.15 2.90
C ASP A 256 19.30 -6.14 3.83
N LEU A 257 18.62 -5.05 4.17
CA LEU A 257 19.13 -3.97 5.01
C LEU A 257 18.05 -3.48 5.99
N VAL A 258 18.49 -3.05 7.15
CA VAL A 258 17.67 -2.29 8.09
C VAL A 258 18.22 -0.87 8.18
N THR A 259 17.37 0.12 8.01
CA THR A 259 17.71 1.54 8.15
C THR A 259 17.18 2.12 9.48
N ASP A 260 17.33 3.41 9.71
CA ASP A 260 16.73 4.09 10.84
C ASP A 260 15.20 4.20 10.71
N SER A 261 14.52 4.66 11.74
CA SER A 261 13.07 4.82 11.75
C SER A 261 12.60 5.90 10.77
N ASN A 262 11.29 5.91 10.49
CA ASN A 262 10.63 6.97 9.73
C ASN A 262 10.73 8.35 10.40
N GLU A 263 10.83 8.41 11.74
CA GLU A 263 11.05 9.64 12.49
C GLU A 263 12.48 10.18 12.34
N GLU A 264 13.42 9.33 11.96
CA GLU A 264 14.85 9.64 11.83
C GLU A 264 15.32 9.73 10.38
N ASP A 265 14.39 9.89 9.43
CA ASP A 265 14.66 9.97 7.98
C ASP A 265 15.40 8.74 7.42
N GLY A 266 15.05 7.53 7.86
CA GLY A 266 15.71 6.30 7.45
C GLY A 266 15.81 6.11 5.94
N VAL A 267 14.74 6.43 5.20
CA VAL A 267 14.72 6.39 3.72
C VAL A 267 15.76 7.35 3.12
N ALA A 268 15.77 8.61 3.58
CA ALA A 268 16.71 9.61 3.07
C ALA A 268 18.17 9.20 3.30
N LYS A 269 18.49 8.65 4.47
CA LYS A 269 19.86 8.20 4.81
C LYS A 269 20.39 7.13 3.85
N ILE A 270 19.54 6.22 3.41
CA ILE A 270 19.94 5.18 2.43
C ILE A 270 20.09 5.81 1.04
N ILE A 271 19.14 6.64 0.61
CA ILE A 271 19.23 7.34 -0.68
C ILE A 271 20.50 8.16 -0.78
N GLU A 272 20.80 9.00 0.22
CA GLU A 272 22.03 9.81 0.29
C GLU A 272 23.30 8.95 0.18
N LYS A 273 23.34 7.77 0.86
CA LYS A 273 24.47 6.84 0.76
C LYS A 273 24.63 6.24 -0.64
N ILE A 274 23.52 5.95 -1.32
CA ILE A 274 23.53 5.41 -2.70
C ILE A 274 24.06 6.45 -3.66
N LEU A 275 23.55 7.69 -3.56
CA LEU A 275 23.92 8.79 -4.46
C LEU A 275 25.38 9.24 -4.28
N GLN A 276 25.94 9.20 -3.05
CA GLN A 276 27.34 9.52 -2.80
C GLN A 276 28.34 8.48 -3.34
N LYS A 277 27.89 7.24 -3.55
CA LYS A 277 28.72 6.17 -4.11
C LYS A 277 28.67 6.14 -5.64
N GLY A 278 27.85 6.96 -6.25
CA GLY A 278 27.68 7.21 -7.67
C GLY A 278 28.59 8.30 -8.20
#